data_7b09a117b055461fe11a59ede03258a7
#
_entry.id   7b09a117b055461fe11a59ede03258a7
#
_cell.length_a   1.000
_cell.length_b   1.000
_cell.length_c   1.000
_cell.angle_alpha   90.00
_cell.angle_beta   90.00
_cell.angle_gamma   90.00
#
_symmetry.space_group_name_H-M   'P 1'
#
loop_
_entity.id
_entity.type
_entity.pdbx_description
1 polymer ?
#
loop_
_entity_poly.entity_id
_entity_poly.type
_entity_poly.pdbx_seq_one_letter_code
_entity_poly.pdbx_strand_id
1 'polypeptide(L)'
;MISAGDFRNGKTLEIEGTVYQILEFQHVKPGKGAAFVRTKLKDIKNGGVIERSFRPTEKFPEARIDHKDMQYLYQDGDLYNFMDVETYDQIALNADVVGDALKFVKENENVKICSHKGNVFSVEPPLFVELAITETEPGFKGDTAQGATKPAIVETGATVMVPLFVETGDVLKIDTRTGEYLSRV
;
A
#
# COMPACT_ATOMS: atom_id res chain seq x y z
N MET A 1 -15.02 -7.18 20.81
CA MET A 1 -13.65 -7.04 21.36
C MET A 1 -12.80 -8.23 20.98
N ILE A 2 -11.52 -7.99 20.75
CA ILE A 2 -10.53 -9.04 20.47
C ILE A 2 -9.55 -9.13 21.64
N SER A 3 -9.23 -10.36 22.09
CA SER A 3 -8.17 -10.56 23.10
C SER A 3 -6.81 -10.67 22.42
N ALA A 4 -5.75 -10.27 23.13
CA ALA A 4 -4.38 -10.36 22.60
C ALA A 4 -3.98 -11.80 22.25
N GLY A 5 -4.53 -12.78 22.96
CA GLY A 5 -4.32 -14.20 22.63
C GLY A 5 -4.90 -14.62 21.27
N ASP A 6 -5.83 -13.84 20.73
CA ASP A 6 -6.50 -14.14 19.46
C ASP A 6 -6.04 -13.21 18.31
N PHE A 7 -4.95 -12.47 18.50
CA PHE A 7 -4.42 -11.59 17.46
C PHE A 7 -4.08 -12.35 16.18
N ARG A 8 -4.31 -11.68 15.04
CA ARG A 8 -3.92 -12.15 13.70
C ARG A 8 -3.35 -10.97 12.92
N ASN A 9 -2.43 -11.25 12.05
CA ASN A 9 -1.85 -10.25 11.16
C ASN A 9 -2.93 -9.62 10.28
N GLY A 10 -2.88 -8.31 10.10
CA GLY A 10 -3.83 -7.55 9.30
C GLY A 10 -5.09 -7.10 10.06
N LYS A 11 -5.37 -7.65 11.22
CA LYS A 11 -6.50 -7.16 12.03
C LYS A 11 -6.23 -5.77 12.57
N THR A 12 -7.31 -5.00 12.71
CA THR A 12 -7.27 -3.62 13.22
C THR A 12 -7.99 -3.54 14.55
N LEU A 13 -7.41 -2.80 15.48
CA LEU A 13 -7.92 -2.62 16.82
C LEU A 13 -7.68 -1.22 17.32
N GLU A 14 -8.43 -0.82 18.35
CA GLU A 14 -8.31 0.50 18.97
C GLU A 14 -7.61 0.38 20.32
N ILE A 15 -6.56 1.18 20.51
CA ILE A 15 -5.84 1.29 21.78
C ILE A 15 -5.78 2.78 22.15
N GLU A 16 -6.38 3.13 23.27
CA GLU A 16 -6.35 4.52 23.79
C GLU A 16 -6.77 5.56 22.74
N GLY A 17 -7.81 5.24 21.95
CA GLY A 17 -8.35 6.14 20.92
C GLY A 17 -7.61 6.12 19.59
N THR A 18 -6.52 5.39 19.48
CA THR A 18 -5.76 5.24 18.23
C THR A 18 -6.04 3.88 17.59
N VAL A 19 -6.27 3.89 16.28
CA VAL A 19 -6.48 2.65 15.52
C VAL A 19 -5.15 2.14 14.99
N TYR A 20 -4.86 0.89 15.29
CA TYR A 20 -3.64 0.19 14.86
C TYR A 20 -3.98 -1.03 14.03
N GLN A 21 -3.14 -1.32 13.06
CA GLN A 21 -3.14 -2.60 12.35
C GLN A 21 -2.04 -3.49 12.90
N ILE A 22 -2.37 -4.74 13.17
CA ILE A 22 -1.40 -5.74 13.61
C ILE A 22 -0.55 -6.16 12.41
N LEU A 23 0.76 -5.88 12.47
CA LEU A 23 1.73 -6.31 11.45
C LEU A 23 2.26 -7.69 11.76
N GLU A 24 2.69 -7.91 13.00
CA GLU A 24 3.26 -9.17 13.48
C GLU A 24 2.88 -9.36 14.94
N PHE A 25 2.78 -10.60 15.34
CA PHE A 25 2.61 -10.95 16.76
C PHE A 25 3.35 -12.24 17.07
N GLN A 26 3.78 -12.37 18.31
CA GLN A 26 4.48 -13.56 18.81
C GLN A 26 4.00 -13.87 20.23
N HIS A 27 3.53 -15.09 20.44
CA HIS A 27 3.22 -15.61 21.75
C HIS A 27 4.52 -16.05 22.44
N VAL A 28 4.83 -15.43 23.57
CA VAL A 28 6.04 -15.72 24.34
C VAL A 28 5.65 -16.33 25.68
N LYS A 29 6.19 -17.52 25.96
CA LYS A 29 6.04 -18.21 27.25
C LYS A 29 7.42 -18.29 27.88
N PRO A 30 7.80 -17.31 28.74
CA PRO A 30 9.10 -17.33 29.38
C PRO A 30 9.17 -18.48 30.39
N GLY A 31 10.37 -19.02 30.62
CA GLY A 31 10.58 -20.04 31.61
C GLY A 31 10.29 -19.58 33.05
N LYS A 32 10.41 -18.28 33.30
CA LYS A 32 10.02 -17.61 34.55
C LYS A 32 9.19 -16.39 34.17
N GLY A 33 8.02 -16.21 34.77
CA GLY A 33 7.12 -15.10 34.53
C GLY A 33 5.89 -15.48 33.74
N ALA A 34 4.99 -14.51 33.55
CA ALA A 34 3.73 -14.69 32.84
C ALA A 34 3.93 -14.67 31.32
N ALA A 35 3.10 -15.43 30.61
CA ALA A 35 3.03 -15.39 29.16
C ALA A 35 2.59 -14.01 28.68
N PHE A 36 3.11 -13.57 27.53
CA PHE A 36 2.74 -12.31 26.89
C PHE A 36 2.73 -12.45 25.36
N VAL A 37 2.06 -11.50 24.70
CA VAL A 37 2.01 -11.42 23.25
C VAL A 37 2.79 -10.16 22.82
N ARG A 38 3.94 -10.35 22.21
CA ARG A 38 4.72 -9.26 21.62
C ARG A 38 4.11 -8.91 20.28
N THR A 39 3.72 -7.65 20.11
CA THR A 39 2.94 -7.22 18.96
C THR A 39 3.57 -6.00 18.31
N LYS A 40 3.73 -6.06 16.99
CA LYS A 40 4.13 -4.93 16.16
C LYS A 40 2.87 -4.31 15.56
N LEU A 41 2.67 -3.03 15.83
CA LEU A 41 1.45 -2.28 15.49
C LEU A 41 1.79 -1.10 14.59
N LYS A 42 0.97 -0.90 13.56
CA LYS A 42 1.07 0.26 12.69
C LYS A 42 -0.12 1.19 12.94
N ASP A 43 0.16 2.44 13.30
CA ASP A 43 -0.86 3.48 13.34
C ASP A 43 -1.38 3.72 11.92
N ILE A 44 -2.67 3.52 11.69
CA ILE A 44 -3.26 3.62 10.34
C ILE A 44 -3.32 5.06 9.83
N LYS A 45 -3.28 6.07 10.71
CA LYS A 45 -3.34 7.49 10.31
C LYS A 45 -1.98 8.05 9.92
N ASN A 46 -0.96 7.83 10.76
CA ASN A 46 0.36 8.42 10.53
C ASN A 46 1.40 7.43 9.99
N GLY A 47 1.07 6.13 9.96
CA GLY A 47 1.97 5.09 9.47
C GLY A 47 3.08 4.69 10.44
N GLY A 48 3.14 5.30 11.62
CA GLY A 48 4.14 4.97 12.64
C GLY A 48 4.00 3.54 13.14
N VAL A 49 5.14 2.86 13.30
CA VAL A 49 5.19 1.48 13.80
C VAL A 49 5.73 1.47 15.21
N ILE A 50 4.99 0.81 16.10
CA ILE A 50 5.39 0.61 17.50
C ILE A 50 5.38 -0.87 17.84
N GLU A 51 6.14 -1.26 18.84
CA GLU A 51 6.12 -2.61 19.42
C GLU A 51 5.62 -2.53 20.85
N ARG A 52 4.60 -3.33 21.17
CA ARG A 52 4.03 -3.43 22.53
C ARG A 52 3.77 -4.88 22.87
N SER A 53 3.88 -5.19 24.16
CA SER A 53 3.57 -6.50 24.72
C SER A 53 2.31 -6.44 25.56
N PHE A 54 1.44 -7.42 25.38
CA PHE A 54 0.16 -7.50 26.08
C PHE A 54 0.02 -8.84 26.79
N ARG A 55 -0.77 -8.85 27.84
CA ARG A 55 -1.20 -10.11 28.44
C ARG A 55 -2.19 -10.79 27.47
N PRO A 56 -2.17 -12.12 27.31
CA PRO A 56 -3.08 -12.80 26.39
C PRO A 56 -4.57 -12.53 26.65
N THR A 57 -4.91 -12.19 27.89
CA THR A 57 -6.30 -11.93 28.31
C THR A 57 -6.74 -10.47 28.12
N GLU A 58 -5.81 -9.56 27.83
CA GLU A 58 -6.17 -8.16 27.52
C GLU A 58 -7.04 -8.08 26.29
N LYS A 59 -8.11 -7.27 26.38
CA LYS A 59 -9.09 -7.10 25.32
C LYS A 59 -9.07 -5.68 24.77
N PHE A 60 -9.27 -5.57 23.46
CA PHE A 60 -9.33 -4.30 22.76
C PHE A 60 -10.54 -4.27 21.82
N PRO A 61 -11.17 -3.09 21.64
CA PRO A 61 -12.18 -2.96 20.60
C PRO A 61 -11.57 -3.22 19.21
N GLU A 62 -12.24 -4.03 18.39
CA GLU A 62 -11.89 -4.14 17.00
C GLU A 62 -12.29 -2.86 16.27
N ALA A 63 -11.44 -2.38 15.38
CA ALA A 63 -11.75 -1.27 14.50
C ALA A 63 -12.15 -1.81 13.13
N ARG A 64 -13.30 -1.38 12.64
CA ARG A 64 -13.75 -1.73 11.31
C ARG A 64 -13.22 -0.74 10.29
N ILE A 65 -12.51 -1.26 9.29
CA ILE A 65 -12.04 -0.48 8.15
C ILE A 65 -12.98 -0.73 6.97
N ASP A 66 -13.55 0.34 6.46
CA ASP A 66 -14.37 0.30 5.26
C ASP A 66 -13.50 0.53 4.03
N HIS A 67 -13.71 -0.28 3.00
CA HIS A 67 -13.03 -0.18 1.71
C HIS A 67 -14.07 0.18 0.66
N LYS A 68 -13.77 1.19 -0.15
CA LYS A 68 -14.66 1.65 -1.20
C LYS A 68 -13.91 1.79 -2.51
N ASP A 69 -14.45 1.21 -3.58
CA ASP A 69 -13.88 1.37 -4.91
C ASP A 69 -14.22 2.74 -5.44
N MET A 70 -13.19 3.51 -5.80
CA MET A 70 -13.33 4.83 -6.39
C MET A 70 -12.42 4.96 -7.60
N GLN A 71 -12.85 5.74 -8.58
CA GLN A 71 -12.07 6.04 -9.75
C GLN A 71 -11.20 7.27 -9.46
N TYR A 72 -9.89 7.16 -9.69
CA TYR A 72 -9.00 8.31 -9.66
C TYR A 72 -9.25 9.16 -10.89
N LEU A 73 -9.59 10.44 -10.71
CA LEU A 73 -9.89 11.35 -11.81
C LEU A 73 -8.67 12.15 -12.25
N TYR A 74 -8.20 13.06 -11.41
CA TYR A 74 -7.08 13.93 -11.70
C TYR A 74 -6.52 14.58 -10.43
N GLN A 75 -5.32 15.11 -10.56
CA GLN A 75 -4.67 15.92 -9.55
C GLN A 75 -4.87 17.40 -9.82
N ASP A 76 -5.23 18.16 -8.80
CA ASP A 76 -5.34 19.61 -8.84
C ASP A 76 -4.52 20.20 -7.69
N GLY A 77 -3.32 20.69 -7.99
CA GLY A 77 -2.38 21.13 -6.97
C GLY A 77 -2.03 20.00 -6.00
N ASP A 78 -2.29 20.21 -4.71
CA ASP A 78 -2.06 19.21 -3.66
C ASP A 78 -3.27 18.28 -3.43
N LEU A 79 -4.33 18.43 -4.20
CA LEU A 79 -5.54 17.63 -4.09
C LEU A 79 -5.63 16.60 -5.20
N TYR A 80 -6.04 15.40 -4.82
CA TYR A 80 -6.30 14.29 -5.72
C TYR A 80 -7.79 13.99 -5.68
N ASN A 81 -8.43 14.01 -6.86
CA ASN A 81 -9.88 13.88 -6.99
C ASN A 81 -10.26 12.45 -7.37
N PHE A 82 -11.25 11.92 -6.67
CA PHE A 82 -11.78 10.57 -6.85
C PHE A 82 -13.29 10.61 -6.98
N MET A 83 -13.83 9.65 -7.72
CA MET A 83 -15.28 9.50 -7.91
C MET A 83 -15.72 8.11 -7.48
N ASP A 84 -16.77 8.05 -6.68
CA ASP A 84 -17.43 6.80 -6.34
C ASP A 84 -18.02 6.15 -7.61
N VAL A 85 -17.64 4.91 -7.88
CA VAL A 85 -18.06 4.22 -9.11
C VAL A 85 -19.55 3.85 -9.11
N GLU A 86 -20.20 3.85 -7.95
CA GLU A 86 -21.63 3.54 -7.82
C GLU A 86 -22.51 4.78 -7.77
N THR A 87 -22.14 5.76 -6.94
CA THR A 87 -22.95 6.95 -6.68
C THR A 87 -22.56 8.16 -7.53
N TYR A 88 -21.35 8.14 -8.14
CA TYR A 88 -20.73 9.23 -8.86
C TYR A 88 -20.39 10.45 -7.99
N ASP A 89 -20.48 10.33 -6.68
CA ASP A 89 -20.02 11.37 -5.76
C ASP A 89 -18.51 11.54 -5.85
N GLN A 90 -18.06 12.78 -5.82
CA GLN A 90 -16.64 13.10 -5.88
C GLN A 90 -16.10 13.54 -4.54
N ILE A 91 -14.88 13.12 -4.24
CA ILE A 91 -14.13 13.56 -3.07
C ILE A 91 -12.74 14.04 -3.49
N ALA A 92 -12.16 14.94 -2.70
CA ALA A 92 -10.79 15.40 -2.87
C ALA A 92 -9.98 14.97 -1.64
N LEU A 93 -8.84 14.33 -1.86
CA LEU A 93 -7.92 13.91 -0.81
C LEU A 93 -6.60 14.65 -0.97
N ASN A 94 -5.98 15.02 0.15
CA ASN A 94 -4.68 15.67 0.12
C ASN A 94 -3.54 14.66 -0.03
N ALA A 95 -2.35 15.17 -0.34
CA ALA A 95 -1.17 14.35 -0.56
C ALA A 95 -0.77 13.51 0.66
N ASP A 96 -1.06 13.96 1.87
CA ASP A 96 -0.73 13.23 3.10
C ASP A 96 -1.50 11.91 3.21
N VAL A 97 -2.76 11.92 2.78
CA VAL A 97 -3.62 10.72 2.76
C VAL A 97 -3.24 9.79 1.62
N VAL A 98 -3.00 10.34 0.45
CA VAL A 98 -2.70 9.59 -0.78
C VAL A 98 -1.31 8.96 -0.72
N GLY A 99 -0.30 9.68 -0.20
CA GLY A 99 1.07 9.21 -0.16
C GLY A 99 1.57 8.78 -1.54
N ASP A 100 2.21 7.62 -1.59
CA ASP A 100 2.75 7.04 -2.83
C ASP A 100 1.75 6.13 -3.57
N ALA A 101 0.50 6.06 -3.12
CA ALA A 101 -0.48 5.12 -3.66
C ALA A 101 -0.73 5.29 -5.17
N LEU A 102 -0.65 6.53 -5.68
CA LEU A 102 -0.91 6.84 -7.09
C LEU A 102 0.34 6.83 -7.97
N LYS A 103 1.49 6.46 -7.44
CA LYS A 103 2.75 6.44 -8.19
C LYS A 103 2.68 5.66 -9.51
N PHE A 104 1.93 4.55 -9.51
CA PHE A 104 1.74 3.69 -10.67
C PHE A 104 0.29 3.65 -11.16
N VAL A 105 -0.56 4.57 -10.72
CA VAL A 105 -1.97 4.60 -11.09
C VAL A 105 -2.22 5.73 -12.09
N LYS A 106 -2.81 5.36 -13.23
CA LYS A 106 -3.24 6.32 -14.27
C LYS A 106 -4.56 6.99 -13.88
N GLU A 107 -4.82 8.16 -14.47
CA GLU A 107 -6.15 8.75 -14.42
C GLU A 107 -7.20 7.78 -14.97
N ASN A 108 -8.37 7.77 -14.36
CA ASN A 108 -9.51 6.91 -14.66
C ASN A 108 -9.35 5.43 -14.26
N GLU A 109 -8.28 5.06 -13.58
CA GLU A 109 -8.18 3.74 -12.94
C GLU A 109 -8.85 3.72 -11.57
N ASN A 110 -9.36 2.55 -11.20
CA ASN A 110 -9.99 2.34 -9.90
C ASN A 110 -8.97 2.04 -8.83
N VAL A 111 -9.21 2.59 -7.65
CA VAL A 111 -8.42 2.35 -6.43
C VAL A 111 -9.38 2.03 -5.28
N LYS A 112 -8.85 1.55 -4.16
CA LYS A 112 -9.62 1.37 -2.94
C LYS A 112 -9.35 2.49 -1.97
N ILE A 113 -10.41 3.12 -1.50
CA ILE A 113 -10.34 4.16 -0.47
C ILE A 113 -10.64 3.51 0.87
N CYS A 114 -9.72 3.64 1.81
CA CYS A 114 -9.84 3.05 3.14
C CYS A 114 -10.26 4.11 4.14
N SER A 115 -11.32 3.83 4.90
CA SER A 115 -11.86 4.75 5.90
C SER A 115 -12.22 4.03 7.20
N HIS A 116 -12.20 4.81 8.29
CA HIS A 116 -12.65 4.37 9.60
C HIS A 116 -13.66 5.39 10.12
N LYS A 117 -14.89 4.96 10.40
CA LYS A 117 -16.00 5.82 10.84
C LYS A 117 -16.18 7.06 9.94
N GLY A 118 -16.13 6.86 8.63
CA GLY A 118 -16.27 7.92 7.64
C GLY A 118 -15.02 8.77 7.39
N ASN A 119 -13.96 8.59 8.15
CA ASN A 119 -12.70 9.32 7.95
C ASN A 119 -11.75 8.53 7.05
N VAL A 120 -11.46 9.06 5.89
CA VAL A 120 -10.50 8.47 4.94
C VAL A 120 -9.08 8.65 5.48
N PHE A 121 -8.30 7.58 5.51
CA PHE A 121 -6.92 7.62 6.00
C PHE A 121 -5.91 7.07 5.01
N SER A 122 -6.32 6.30 4.01
CA SER A 122 -5.40 5.80 2.99
C SER A 122 -6.08 5.44 1.68
N VAL A 123 -5.25 5.28 0.65
CA VAL A 123 -5.64 4.82 -0.68
C VAL A 123 -4.81 3.59 -1.00
N GLU A 124 -5.44 2.52 -1.46
CA GLU A 124 -4.78 1.30 -1.89
C GLU A 124 -4.85 1.19 -3.43
N PRO A 125 -3.70 1.16 -4.13
CA PRO A 125 -3.69 0.94 -5.57
C PRO A 125 -4.01 -0.52 -5.90
N PRO A 126 -4.36 -0.84 -7.17
CA PRO A 126 -4.39 -2.22 -7.63
C PRO A 126 -3.04 -2.90 -7.36
N LEU A 127 -3.04 -4.20 -7.08
CA LEU A 127 -1.80 -4.95 -6.83
C LEU A 127 -0.88 -4.97 -8.05
N PHE A 128 -1.48 -5.02 -9.24
CA PHE A 128 -0.76 -5.06 -10.51
C PHE A 128 -1.34 -4.01 -11.46
N VAL A 129 -0.45 -3.36 -12.19
CA VAL A 129 -0.82 -2.37 -13.20
C VAL A 129 -0.08 -2.65 -14.51
N GLU A 130 -0.65 -2.18 -15.61
CA GLU A 130 -0.03 -2.23 -16.93
C GLU A 130 0.26 -0.80 -17.38
N LEU A 131 1.55 -0.48 -17.55
CA LEU A 131 2.01 0.87 -17.89
C LEU A 131 2.94 0.83 -19.09
N ALA A 132 2.75 1.78 -20.01
CA ALA A 132 3.63 1.95 -21.15
C ALA A 132 4.91 2.70 -20.73
N ILE A 133 6.03 2.32 -21.33
CA ILE A 133 7.29 3.04 -21.17
C ILE A 133 7.28 4.25 -22.08
N THR A 134 7.53 5.42 -21.49
CA THR A 134 7.64 6.69 -22.23
C THR A 134 9.07 7.03 -22.58
N GLU A 135 10.03 6.59 -21.77
CA GLU A 135 11.46 6.87 -21.98
C GLU A 135 12.32 5.78 -21.35
N THR A 136 13.26 5.26 -22.11
CA THR A 136 14.32 4.38 -21.62
C THR A 136 15.50 4.45 -22.59
N GLU A 137 16.69 4.18 -22.06
CA GLU A 137 17.88 4.07 -22.90
C GLU A 137 17.94 2.72 -23.62
N PRO A 138 18.56 2.65 -24.81
CA PRO A 138 18.78 1.35 -25.47
C PRO A 138 19.75 0.50 -24.64
N GLY A 139 19.45 -0.81 -24.56
CA GLY A 139 20.39 -1.77 -23.98
C GLY A 139 21.54 -2.03 -24.94
N PHE A 140 22.79 -1.98 -24.45
CA PHE A 140 23.97 -2.24 -25.27
C PHE A 140 24.29 -3.73 -25.34
N LYS A 141 24.65 -4.21 -26.54
CA LYS A 141 25.27 -5.54 -26.72
C LYS A 141 26.63 -5.51 -26.01
N GLY A 142 26.80 -6.37 -25.02
CA GLY A 142 28.04 -6.46 -24.24
C GLY A 142 27.83 -6.33 -22.74
N ASP A 143 26.70 -5.79 -22.30
CA ASP A 143 26.27 -5.86 -20.91
C ASP A 143 25.66 -7.25 -20.65
N THR A 144 26.52 -8.26 -20.60
CA THR A 144 26.14 -9.67 -20.54
C THR A 144 26.00 -10.21 -19.12
N ALA A 145 26.02 -9.34 -18.11
CA ALA A 145 25.76 -9.77 -16.75
C ALA A 145 24.33 -10.30 -16.65
N GLN A 146 24.15 -11.53 -16.20
CA GLN A 146 22.83 -12.07 -15.88
C GLN A 146 22.13 -11.15 -14.87
N GLY A 147 20.88 -10.75 -15.17
CA GLY A 147 20.11 -9.87 -14.32
C GLY A 147 20.45 -8.39 -14.46
N ALA A 148 21.17 -7.98 -15.51
CA ALA A 148 21.40 -6.57 -15.79
C ALA A 148 20.09 -5.85 -16.07
N THR A 149 19.90 -4.70 -15.44
CA THR A 149 18.71 -3.87 -15.57
C THR A 149 19.10 -2.44 -15.95
N LYS A 150 18.12 -1.70 -16.45
CA LYS A 150 18.24 -0.27 -16.77
C LYS A 150 17.00 0.47 -16.25
N PRO A 151 17.11 1.78 -15.96
CA PRO A 151 15.94 2.56 -15.59
C PRO A 151 15.07 2.84 -16.80
N ALA A 152 13.75 2.81 -16.59
CA ALA A 152 12.75 3.23 -17.55
C ALA A 152 11.70 4.12 -16.89
N ILE A 153 11.24 5.14 -17.60
CA ILE A 153 10.16 5.99 -17.13
C ILE A 153 8.87 5.49 -17.76
N VAL A 154 7.88 5.24 -16.93
CA VAL A 154 6.55 4.82 -17.35
C VAL A 154 5.60 6.01 -17.47
N GLU A 155 4.44 5.79 -18.08
CA GLU A 155 3.49 6.87 -18.43
C GLU A 155 2.97 7.67 -17.24
N THR A 156 3.05 7.15 -16.01
CA THR A 156 2.73 7.90 -14.78
C THR A 156 3.88 8.80 -14.30
N GLY A 157 5.02 8.78 -14.96
CA GLY A 157 6.22 9.52 -14.57
C GLY A 157 7.13 8.80 -13.58
N ALA A 158 6.74 7.62 -13.11
CA ALA A 158 7.56 6.82 -12.19
C ALA A 158 8.72 6.12 -12.93
N THR A 159 9.81 5.87 -12.20
CA THR A 159 10.95 5.11 -12.71
C THR A 159 10.87 3.66 -12.24
N VAL A 160 11.07 2.73 -13.17
CA VAL A 160 11.08 1.28 -12.92
C VAL A 160 12.36 0.68 -13.50
N MET A 161 12.99 -0.22 -12.77
CA MET A 161 14.14 -0.97 -13.28
C MET A 161 13.66 -2.13 -14.14
N VAL A 162 14.12 -2.18 -15.37
CA VAL A 162 13.65 -3.14 -16.38
C VAL A 162 14.81 -3.91 -17.01
N PRO A 163 14.57 -5.12 -17.57
CA PRO A 163 15.58 -5.82 -18.36
C PRO A 163 16.07 -4.99 -19.54
N LEU A 164 17.29 -5.24 -20.00
CA LEU A 164 17.92 -4.46 -21.08
C LEU A 164 17.16 -4.52 -22.40
N PHE A 165 16.40 -5.61 -22.66
CA PHE A 165 15.65 -5.79 -23.91
C PHE A 165 14.38 -4.93 -24.02
N VAL A 166 13.95 -4.31 -22.93
CA VAL A 166 12.73 -3.51 -22.91
C VAL A 166 12.99 -2.17 -23.61
N GLU A 167 12.04 -1.75 -24.44
CA GLU A 167 12.15 -0.55 -25.28
C GLU A 167 11.02 0.45 -24.99
N THR A 168 11.23 1.71 -25.38
CA THR A 168 10.19 2.74 -25.33
C THR A 168 8.97 2.28 -26.14
N GLY A 169 7.78 2.45 -25.56
CA GLY A 169 6.52 2.01 -26.14
C GLY A 169 6.05 0.63 -25.68
N ASP A 170 6.95 -0.16 -25.08
CA ASP A 170 6.55 -1.44 -24.48
C ASP A 170 5.61 -1.21 -23.30
N VAL A 171 4.65 -2.11 -23.12
CA VAL A 171 3.73 -2.10 -21.97
C VAL A 171 4.20 -3.15 -20.96
N LEU A 172 4.34 -2.71 -19.73
CA LEU A 172 4.87 -3.55 -18.65
C LEU A 172 3.82 -3.83 -17.59
N LYS A 173 3.84 -5.05 -17.08
CA LYS A 173 3.14 -5.40 -15.85
C LYS A 173 4.06 -5.15 -14.66
N ILE A 174 3.57 -4.37 -13.71
CA ILE A 174 4.32 -3.91 -12.54
C ILE A 174 3.57 -4.29 -11.27
N ASP A 175 4.31 -4.80 -10.27
CA ASP A 175 3.80 -4.98 -8.92
C ASP A 175 3.85 -3.64 -8.18
N THR A 176 2.69 -3.08 -7.82
CA THR A 176 2.61 -1.77 -7.19
C THR A 176 3.13 -1.74 -5.75
N ARG A 177 3.19 -2.90 -5.08
CA ARG A 177 3.70 -3.00 -3.72
C ARG A 177 5.20 -2.80 -3.64
N THR A 178 5.92 -3.26 -4.65
CA THR A 178 7.39 -3.23 -4.71
C THR A 178 7.92 -2.27 -5.76
N GLY A 179 7.11 -1.89 -6.75
CA GLY A 179 7.53 -1.12 -7.92
C GLY A 179 8.33 -1.94 -8.92
N GLU A 180 8.30 -3.26 -8.83
CA GLU A 180 9.10 -4.14 -9.65
C GLU A 180 8.41 -4.53 -10.96
N TYR A 181 9.22 -4.60 -12.02
CA TYR A 181 8.84 -5.19 -13.29
C TYR A 181 8.56 -6.69 -13.11
N LEU A 182 7.45 -7.16 -13.66
CA LEU A 182 7.08 -8.58 -13.67
C LEU A 182 7.20 -9.19 -15.04
N SER A 183 6.62 -8.54 -16.05
CA SER A 183 6.61 -9.04 -17.42
C SER A 183 6.31 -7.94 -18.42
N ARG A 184 6.65 -8.18 -19.68
CA ARG A 184 6.19 -7.38 -20.80
C ARG A 184 4.86 -7.95 -21.28
N VAL A 185 3.89 -7.08 -21.51
CA VAL A 185 2.55 -7.44 -21.99
C VAL A 185 2.50 -7.53 -23.51
#